data_c541c58f60442205d4e7cb5407c255e7
#
_entry.id   c541c58f60442205d4e7cb5407c255e7
#
_cell.length_a   1.000
_cell.length_b   1.000
_cell.length_c   1.000
_cell.angle_alpha   90.00
_cell.angle_beta   90.00
_cell.angle_gamma   90.00
#
_symmetry.space_group_name_H-M   'P 1'
#
loop_
_entity.id
_entity.type
_entity.pdbx_description
1 polymer ?
#
loop_
_entity_poly.entity_id
_entity_poly.type
_entity_poly.pdbx_seq_one_letter_code
_entity_poly.pdbx_strand_id
1 'polypeptide(L)'
;MKNNKTLFMFRDRLEAGLLLAAKLKKYKNDPGVVLAVPRGGVPVAYEVAKELGFPVEVVLTKKIGHPTNKEYAIGAASLSDYFIVPHADVTEEYIQQELQRVRSRLKEMYIRFMGDKEPENLKGKTVIVIDDGIATGNTLLGTVNVLRKNNPGKIVIGVPVASKSAVQKLSKEGDEVVAVLIPEEFYGVGAFYEDFKQVSDEEVMFYLDKLRELREAA
;
A
#
# COMPACT_ATOMS: atom_id res chain seq x y z
N MET A 1 24.33 -18.57 -27.44
CA MET A 1 23.66 -17.30 -27.74
C MET A 1 22.95 -16.83 -26.45
N LYS A 2 23.48 -15.81 -25.77
CA LYS A 2 22.81 -15.22 -24.60
C LYS A 2 21.62 -14.44 -25.14
N ASN A 3 20.41 -14.92 -24.87
CA ASN A 3 19.20 -14.13 -25.11
C ASN A 3 19.27 -12.87 -24.22
N ASN A 4 19.67 -11.74 -24.79
CA ASN A 4 19.50 -10.44 -24.20
C ASN A 4 17.99 -10.12 -24.23
N LYS A 5 17.21 -10.69 -23.29
CA LYS A 5 15.88 -10.17 -22.99
C LYS A 5 16.11 -8.81 -22.35
N THR A 6 15.92 -7.73 -23.10
CA THR A 6 15.86 -6.39 -22.55
C THR A 6 14.83 -6.44 -21.43
N LEU A 7 15.28 -6.28 -20.18
CA LEU A 7 14.39 -6.22 -19.03
C LEU A 7 13.54 -4.96 -19.20
N PHE A 8 12.21 -5.11 -19.18
CA PHE A 8 11.34 -3.94 -19.16
C PHE A 8 11.56 -3.18 -17.85
N MET A 9 11.89 -1.90 -17.94
CA MET A 9 12.14 -1.04 -16.79
C MET A 9 11.23 0.19 -16.90
N PHE A 10 10.65 0.58 -15.78
CA PHE A 10 10.01 1.88 -15.65
C PHE A 10 11.10 2.95 -15.51
N ARG A 11 10.92 4.09 -16.14
CA ARG A 11 11.83 5.23 -15.94
C ARG A 11 11.86 5.66 -14.46
N ASP A 12 10.67 5.82 -13.87
CA ASP A 12 10.46 6.26 -12.50
C ASP A 12 9.08 5.80 -11.97
N ARG A 13 8.74 6.17 -10.72
CA ARG A 13 7.44 5.84 -10.10
C ARG A 13 6.24 6.55 -10.74
N LEU A 14 6.44 7.71 -11.36
CA LEU A 14 5.34 8.42 -12.03
C LEU A 14 4.95 7.70 -13.32
N GLU A 15 5.93 7.32 -14.15
CA GLU A 15 5.63 6.52 -15.35
C GLU A 15 4.98 5.18 -14.97
N ALA A 16 5.50 4.51 -13.95
CA ALA A 16 4.92 3.28 -13.42
C ALA A 16 3.46 3.49 -12.96
N GLY A 17 3.20 4.63 -12.32
CA GLY A 17 1.86 5.05 -11.89
C GLY A 17 0.90 5.28 -13.06
N LEU A 18 1.35 5.93 -14.13
CA LEU A 18 0.54 6.13 -15.35
C LEU A 18 0.13 4.80 -15.98
N LEU A 19 1.06 3.86 -16.09
CA LEU A 19 0.79 2.54 -16.65
C LEU A 19 -0.17 1.72 -15.76
N LEU A 20 -0.03 1.84 -14.45
CA LEU A 20 -0.94 1.21 -13.49
C LEU A 20 -2.33 1.84 -13.53
N ALA A 21 -2.42 3.16 -13.62
CA ALA A 21 -3.67 3.89 -13.73
C ALA A 21 -4.50 3.43 -14.93
N ALA A 22 -3.85 3.21 -16.09
CA ALA A 22 -4.52 2.68 -17.28
C ALA A 22 -5.17 1.30 -17.03
N LYS A 23 -4.53 0.41 -16.26
CA LYS A 23 -5.10 -0.90 -15.89
C LYS A 23 -6.23 -0.79 -14.86
N LEU A 24 -6.21 0.23 -14.02
CA LEU A 24 -7.21 0.48 -12.97
C LEU A 24 -8.40 1.32 -13.45
N LYS A 25 -8.38 1.83 -14.67
CA LYS A 25 -9.42 2.71 -15.24
C LYS A 25 -10.83 2.13 -15.16
N LYS A 26 -10.98 0.81 -15.13
CA LYS A 26 -12.26 0.12 -14.99
C LYS A 26 -13.01 0.47 -13.69
N TYR A 27 -12.30 0.99 -12.66
CA TYR A 27 -12.89 1.40 -11.39
C TYR A 27 -13.31 2.87 -11.32
N LYS A 28 -13.06 3.66 -12.38
CA LYS A 28 -13.26 5.13 -12.38
C LYS A 28 -14.65 5.59 -11.93
N ASN A 29 -15.68 4.77 -12.14
CA ASN A 29 -17.06 5.09 -11.78
C ASN A 29 -17.52 4.47 -10.46
N ASP A 30 -16.65 3.75 -9.76
CA ASP A 30 -16.97 3.17 -8.46
C ASP A 30 -16.94 4.25 -7.36
N PRO A 31 -17.71 4.10 -6.27
CA PRO A 31 -17.42 4.83 -5.05
C PRO A 31 -16.11 4.30 -4.47
N GLY A 32 -15.01 5.04 -4.65
CA GLY A 32 -13.67 4.52 -4.37
C GLY A 32 -12.76 5.45 -3.59
N VAL A 33 -11.68 4.88 -3.08
CA VAL A 33 -10.57 5.57 -2.42
C VAL A 33 -9.25 4.89 -2.78
N VAL A 34 -8.22 5.69 -3.00
CA VAL A 34 -6.84 5.21 -3.16
C VAL A 34 -6.12 5.32 -1.82
N LEU A 35 -5.59 4.20 -1.36
CA LEU A 35 -4.77 4.12 -0.15
C LEU A 35 -3.31 3.89 -0.57
N ALA A 36 -2.47 4.90 -0.41
CA ALA A 36 -1.06 4.84 -0.73
C ALA A 36 -0.24 4.26 0.42
N VAL A 37 0.60 3.27 0.15
CA VAL A 37 1.59 2.78 1.13
C VAL A 37 2.82 3.69 1.07
N PRO A 38 3.06 4.53 2.09
CA PRO A 38 4.19 5.42 2.07
C PRO A 38 5.51 4.67 2.32
N ARG A 39 6.64 5.18 1.82
CA ARG A 39 6.70 6.40 1.02
C ARG A 39 6.57 6.12 -0.48
N GLY A 40 7.15 5.01 -0.95
CA GLY A 40 7.30 4.68 -2.38
C GLY A 40 6.00 4.57 -3.16
N GLY A 41 4.91 4.12 -2.52
CA GLY A 41 3.61 4.02 -3.17
C GLY A 41 2.94 5.36 -3.45
N VAL A 42 3.35 6.47 -2.79
CA VAL A 42 2.67 7.76 -2.94
C VAL A 42 2.81 8.38 -4.34
N PRO A 43 4.01 8.45 -4.97
CA PRO A 43 4.12 8.94 -6.34
C PRO A 43 3.33 8.09 -7.36
N VAL A 44 3.27 6.77 -7.15
CA VAL A 44 2.45 5.85 -7.97
C VAL A 44 0.96 6.14 -7.79
N ALA A 45 0.52 6.27 -6.53
CA ALA A 45 -0.86 6.57 -6.17
C ALA A 45 -1.32 7.93 -6.69
N TYR A 46 -0.42 8.92 -6.79
CA TYR A 46 -0.70 10.23 -7.36
C TYR A 46 -1.26 10.11 -8.78
N GLU A 47 -0.62 9.36 -9.67
CA GLU A 47 -1.07 9.20 -11.04
C GLU A 47 -2.36 8.36 -11.13
N VAL A 48 -2.49 7.32 -10.30
CA VAL A 48 -3.71 6.50 -10.23
C VAL A 48 -4.90 7.33 -9.77
N ALA A 49 -4.75 8.10 -8.71
CA ALA A 49 -5.82 8.91 -8.14
C ALA A 49 -6.27 10.03 -9.10
N LYS A 50 -5.31 10.66 -9.77
CA LYS A 50 -5.57 11.68 -10.79
C LYS A 50 -6.41 11.12 -11.95
N GLU A 51 -6.10 9.91 -12.45
CA GLU A 51 -6.87 9.26 -13.51
C GLU A 51 -8.27 8.86 -13.05
N LEU A 52 -8.41 8.31 -11.83
CA LEU A 52 -9.68 7.81 -11.33
C LEU A 52 -10.58 8.91 -10.74
N GLY A 53 -10.03 10.06 -10.34
CA GLY A 53 -10.75 11.10 -9.61
C GLY A 53 -11.03 10.71 -8.15
N PHE A 54 -10.31 9.72 -7.59
CA PHE A 54 -10.54 9.23 -6.23
C PHE A 54 -9.81 10.07 -5.18
N PRO A 55 -10.37 10.17 -3.96
CA PRO A 55 -9.60 10.68 -2.82
C PRO A 55 -8.41 9.79 -2.53
N VAL A 56 -7.33 10.42 -2.06
CA VAL A 56 -6.12 9.71 -1.63
C VAL A 56 -5.92 9.88 -0.14
N GLU A 57 -5.48 8.79 0.46
CA GLU A 57 -5.03 8.74 1.84
C GLU A 57 -3.81 7.84 1.97
N VAL A 58 -2.98 8.06 2.98
CA VAL A 58 -1.90 7.13 3.31
C VAL A 58 -2.43 5.99 4.17
N VAL A 59 -2.14 4.76 3.80
CA VAL A 59 -2.39 3.60 4.65
C VAL A 59 -1.14 3.27 5.44
N LEU A 60 -1.24 3.44 6.75
CA LEU A 60 -0.16 3.18 7.68
C LEU A 60 -0.45 1.91 8.46
N THR A 61 0.35 0.88 8.21
CA THR A 61 0.31 -0.37 8.96
C THR A 61 1.69 -0.77 9.43
N LYS A 62 1.75 -1.45 10.56
CA LYS A 62 2.99 -1.97 11.10
C LYS A 62 2.79 -3.37 11.65
N LYS A 63 3.77 -4.26 11.39
CA LYS A 63 3.78 -5.60 11.97
C LYS A 63 3.82 -5.54 13.50
N ILE A 64 3.11 -6.45 14.14
CA ILE A 64 3.26 -6.75 15.55
C ILE A 64 4.13 -7.99 15.63
N GLY A 65 5.32 -7.84 16.22
CA GLY A 65 6.28 -8.93 16.37
C GLY A 65 6.02 -9.77 17.60
N HIS A 66 6.45 -11.02 17.59
CA HIS A 66 6.40 -11.92 18.74
C HIS A 66 7.25 -11.39 19.92
N PRO A 67 6.87 -11.59 21.18
CA PRO A 67 7.62 -11.06 22.33
C PRO A 67 9.07 -11.51 22.38
N THR A 68 9.36 -12.75 22.02
CA THR A 68 10.71 -13.32 22.04
C THR A 68 11.48 -13.16 20.72
N ASN A 69 10.77 -12.85 19.60
CA ASN A 69 11.38 -12.63 18.29
C ASN A 69 10.60 -11.55 17.52
N LYS A 70 11.01 -10.31 17.62
CA LYS A 70 10.33 -9.16 16.98
C LYS A 70 10.27 -9.23 15.45
N GLU A 71 11.15 -10.02 14.82
CA GLU A 71 11.11 -10.22 13.37
C GLU A 71 10.01 -11.20 12.94
N TYR A 72 9.61 -12.11 13.83
CA TYR A 72 8.47 -13.00 13.58
C TYR A 72 7.17 -12.24 13.82
N ALA A 73 6.46 -11.96 12.72
CA ALA A 73 5.20 -11.21 12.78
C ALA A 73 4.05 -12.12 13.23
N ILE A 74 3.38 -11.73 14.30
CA ILE A 74 2.16 -12.36 14.80
C ILE A 74 0.90 -11.59 14.42
N GLY A 75 1.04 -10.43 13.77
CA GLY A 75 -0.07 -9.62 13.33
C GLY A 75 0.37 -8.29 12.72
N ALA A 76 -0.61 -7.44 12.50
CA ALA A 76 -0.44 -6.07 12.03
C ALA A 76 -1.44 -5.13 12.70
N ALA A 77 -1.07 -3.87 12.84
CA ALA A 77 -1.93 -2.81 13.33
C ALA A 77 -1.91 -1.59 12.41
N SER A 78 -3.07 -0.92 12.33
CA SER A 78 -3.23 0.44 11.81
C SER A 78 -3.53 1.42 12.94
N LEU A 79 -3.94 2.62 12.58
CA LEU A 79 -4.36 3.64 13.55
C LEU A 79 -5.56 3.19 14.40
N SER A 80 -6.58 2.60 13.77
CA SER A 80 -7.84 2.21 14.41
C SER A 80 -7.93 0.72 14.70
N ASP A 81 -7.41 -0.12 13.80
CA ASP A 81 -7.66 -1.54 13.78
C ASP A 81 -6.38 -2.37 13.91
N TYR A 82 -6.54 -3.64 14.21
CA TYR A 82 -5.45 -4.59 14.23
C TYR A 82 -5.93 -6.00 13.89
N PHE A 83 -4.98 -6.83 13.47
CA PHE A 83 -5.18 -8.25 13.21
C PHE A 83 -4.06 -9.03 13.94
N ILE A 84 -4.42 -10.06 14.68
CA ILE A 84 -3.49 -10.95 15.38
C ILE A 84 -3.82 -12.40 15.03
N VAL A 85 -2.79 -13.18 14.72
CA VAL A 85 -2.87 -14.64 14.69
C VAL A 85 -2.64 -15.11 16.13
N PRO A 86 -3.55 -15.87 16.73
CA PRO A 86 -3.41 -16.37 18.11
C PRO A 86 -2.15 -17.22 18.28
N HIS A 87 -1.39 -16.96 19.34
CA HIS A 87 -0.23 -17.75 19.79
C HIS A 87 -0.37 -18.04 21.28
N ALA A 88 -0.15 -19.30 21.69
CA ALA A 88 -0.37 -19.74 23.06
C ALA A 88 0.58 -19.08 24.08
N ASP A 89 1.73 -18.63 23.63
CA ASP A 89 2.78 -17.99 24.43
C ASP A 89 2.78 -16.45 24.34
N VAL A 90 1.74 -15.86 23.76
CA VAL A 90 1.57 -14.40 23.65
C VAL A 90 0.38 -13.95 24.48
N THR A 91 0.65 -13.11 25.48
CA THR A 91 -0.39 -12.59 26.38
C THR A 91 -1.13 -11.40 25.76
N GLU A 92 -2.38 -11.23 26.17
CA GLU A 92 -3.19 -10.05 25.76
C GLU A 92 -2.53 -8.74 26.24
N GLU A 93 -1.93 -8.74 27.43
CA GLU A 93 -1.22 -7.56 27.96
C GLU A 93 -0.08 -7.12 27.04
N TYR A 94 0.74 -8.07 26.55
CA TYR A 94 1.78 -7.77 25.57
C TYR A 94 1.19 -7.17 24.27
N ILE A 95 0.11 -7.76 23.76
CA ILE A 95 -0.56 -7.25 22.55
C ILE A 95 -0.99 -5.79 22.75
N GLN A 96 -1.64 -5.47 23.86
CA GLN A 96 -2.12 -4.12 24.15
C GLN A 96 -0.96 -3.11 24.29
N GLN A 97 0.14 -3.48 24.92
CA GLN A 97 1.34 -2.63 25.01
C GLN A 97 1.96 -2.36 23.63
N GLU A 98 2.10 -3.40 22.79
CA GLU A 98 2.63 -3.23 21.44
C GLU A 98 1.68 -2.41 20.56
N LEU A 99 0.37 -2.59 20.67
CA LEU A 99 -0.64 -1.78 19.97
C LEU A 99 -0.50 -0.31 20.32
N GLN A 100 -0.40 0.03 21.61
CA GLN A 100 -0.22 1.41 22.06
C GLN A 100 1.05 2.01 21.47
N ARG A 101 2.18 1.29 21.56
CA ARG A 101 3.47 1.73 21.01
C ARG A 101 3.45 1.94 19.51
N VAL A 102 2.84 1.01 18.77
CA VAL A 102 2.73 1.07 17.31
C VAL A 102 1.82 2.23 16.91
N ARG A 103 0.64 2.36 17.51
CA ARG A 103 -0.34 3.39 17.18
C ARG A 103 0.18 4.81 17.43
N SER A 104 0.94 5.04 18.50
CA SER A 104 1.57 6.35 18.74
C SER A 104 2.45 6.78 17.56
N ARG A 105 3.30 5.87 17.07
CA ARG A 105 4.19 6.13 15.92
C ARG A 105 3.42 6.32 14.61
N LEU A 106 2.37 5.51 14.39
CA LEU A 106 1.54 5.64 13.18
C LEU A 106 0.77 6.97 13.20
N LYS A 107 0.30 7.42 14.38
CA LYS A 107 -0.38 8.71 14.55
C LYS A 107 0.53 9.88 14.21
N GLU A 108 1.76 9.87 14.69
CA GLU A 108 2.75 10.91 14.35
C GLU A 108 3.01 10.97 12.84
N MET A 109 3.17 9.81 12.18
CA MET A 109 3.33 9.73 10.74
C MET A 109 2.08 10.21 10.00
N TYR A 110 0.88 9.81 10.46
CA TYR A 110 -0.37 10.20 9.83
C TYR A 110 -0.56 11.72 9.88
N ILE A 111 -0.37 12.33 11.04
CA ILE A 111 -0.47 13.80 11.21
C ILE A 111 0.54 14.50 10.31
N ARG A 112 1.76 13.97 10.19
CA ARG A 112 2.78 14.54 9.30
C ARG A 112 2.35 14.58 7.84
N PHE A 113 1.71 13.51 7.32
CA PHE A 113 1.33 13.40 5.92
C PHE A 113 -0.06 13.94 5.60
N MET A 114 -1.01 13.74 6.51
CA MET A 114 -2.43 14.05 6.28
C MET A 114 -2.92 15.28 7.07
N GLY A 115 -2.11 15.79 8.02
CA GLY A 115 -2.54 16.85 8.94
C GLY A 115 -3.66 16.38 9.88
N ASP A 116 -4.62 17.25 10.14
CA ASP A 116 -5.77 16.97 11.01
C ASP A 116 -6.96 16.33 10.25
N LYS A 117 -6.72 15.84 9.03
CA LYS A 117 -7.77 15.19 8.24
C LYS A 117 -8.23 13.90 8.91
N GLU A 118 -9.55 13.75 9.07
CA GLU A 118 -10.15 12.49 9.50
C GLU A 118 -9.96 11.40 8.44
N PRO A 119 -9.67 10.15 8.84
CA PRO A 119 -9.56 9.03 7.90
C PRO A 119 -10.83 8.82 7.09
N GLU A 120 -10.67 8.44 5.82
CA GLU A 120 -11.78 8.13 4.92
C GLU A 120 -12.59 6.92 5.42
N ASN A 121 -13.91 7.06 5.40
CA ASN A 121 -14.79 5.92 5.66
C ASN A 121 -14.70 4.93 4.48
N LEU A 122 -14.24 3.71 4.74
CA LEU A 122 -14.02 2.68 3.72
C LEU A 122 -15.25 1.78 3.49
N LYS A 123 -16.28 1.87 4.35
CA LYS A 123 -17.45 0.96 4.30
C LYS A 123 -18.14 1.02 2.94
N GLY A 124 -18.24 -0.13 2.29
CA GLY A 124 -18.90 -0.29 1.00
C GLY A 124 -18.16 0.27 -0.21
N LYS A 125 -16.99 0.92 -0.02
CA LYS A 125 -16.20 1.51 -1.12
C LYS A 125 -15.28 0.48 -1.79
N THR A 126 -14.90 0.77 -3.03
CA THR A 126 -13.76 0.14 -3.70
C THR A 126 -12.49 0.79 -3.16
N VAL A 127 -11.72 0.03 -2.39
CA VAL A 127 -10.45 0.46 -1.79
C VAL A 127 -9.30 -0.04 -2.66
N ILE A 128 -8.53 0.88 -3.24
CA ILE A 128 -7.37 0.55 -4.08
C ILE A 128 -6.10 0.84 -3.29
N VAL A 129 -5.42 -0.23 -2.84
CA VAL A 129 -4.15 -0.12 -2.10
C VAL A 129 -2.99 -0.09 -3.09
N ILE A 130 -2.19 0.97 -3.06
CA ILE A 130 -1.10 1.23 -4.00
C ILE A 130 0.25 1.20 -3.28
N ASP A 131 1.19 0.44 -3.85
CA ASP A 131 2.61 0.45 -3.48
C ASP A 131 3.48 0.55 -4.74
N ASP A 132 4.78 0.85 -4.62
CA ASP A 132 5.71 0.94 -5.76
C ASP A 132 6.18 -0.43 -6.29
N GLY A 133 5.90 -1.50 -5.56
CA GLY A 133 6.12 -2.88 -5.97
C GLY A 133 6.07 -3.86 -4.82
N ILE A 134 5.93 -5.13 -5.14
CA ILE A 134 5.77 -6.19 -4.13
C ILE A 134 6.78 -7.30 -4.33
N ALA A 135 7.66 -7.50 -3.34
CA ALA A 135 8.58 -8.63 -3.30
C ALA A 135 7.95 -9.86 -2.62
N THR A 136 7.66 -9.78 -1.32
CA THR A 136 7.12 -10.88 -0.52
C THR A 136 5.63 -10.79 -0.22
N GLY A 137 5.08 -9.58 -0.30
CA GLY A 137 3.68 -9.28 0.00
C GLY A 137 3.29 -9.28 1.48
N ASN A 138 4.22 -9.52 2.40
CA ASN A 138 3.89 -9.64 3.84
C ASN A 138 3.31 -8.37 4.43
N THR A 139 3.85 -7.21 4.08
CA THR A 139 3.33 -5.91 4.55
C THR A 139 1.91 -5.68 4.06
N LEU A 140 1.68 -5.86 2.76
CA LEU A 140 0.35 -5.69 2.16
C LEU A 140 -0.66 -6.72 2.66
N LEU A 141 -0.23 -7.94 2.94
CA LEU A 141 -1.08 -8.95 3.56
C LEU A 141 -1.62 -8.47 4.92
N GLY A 142 -0.74 -7.97 5.78
CA GLY A 142 -1.15 -7.37 7.04
C GLY A 142 -2.08 -6.18 6.86
N THR A 143 -1.81 -5.33 5.87
CA THR A 143 -2.65 -4.18 5.52
C THR A 143 -4.06 -4.62 5.08
N VAL A 144 -4.17 -5.57 4.17
CA VAL A 144 -5.47 -6.11 3.69
C VAL A 144 -6.30 -6.67 4.83
N ASN A 145 -5.68 -7.48 5.71
CA ASN A 145 -6.37 -8.07 6.86
C ASN A 145 -6.92 -7.01 7.84
N VAL A 146 -6.17 -5.92 8.04
CA VAL A 146 -6.65 -4.79 8.85
C VAL A 146 -7.78 -4.03 8.14
N LEU A 147 -7.64 -3.75 6.84
CA LEU A 147 -8.65 -3.03 6.06
C LEU A 147 -9.98 -3.77 5.96
N ARG A 148 -9.99 -5.10 5.92
CA ARG A 148 -11.22 -5.91 5.91
C ARG A 148 -12.15 -5.61 7.09
N LYS A 149 -11.61 -5.23 8.25
CA LYS A 149 -12.41 -4.87 9.43
C LYS A 149 -13.27 -3.62 9.24
N ASN A 150 -12.90 -2.76 8.29
CA ASN A 150 -13.67 -1.57 7.92
C ASN A 150 -14.82 -1.86 6.92
N ASN A 151 -15.08 -3.13 6.63
CA ASN A 151 -16.15 -3.60 5.73
C ASN A 151 -16.14 -2.88 4.35
N PRO A 152 -15.01 -2.80 3.64
CA PRO A 152 -14.98 -2.28 2.29
C PRO A 152 -15.80 -3.15 1.35
N GLY A 153 -16.35 -2.57 0.29
CA GLY A 153 -17.05 -3.32 -0.75
C GLY A 153 -16.12 -4.19 -1.57
N LYS A 154 -14.90 -3.69 -1.82
CA LYS A 154 -13.84 -4.40 -2.53
C LYS A 154 -12.47 -3.88 -2.09
N ILE A 155 -11.46 -4.76 -2.03
CA ILE A 155 -10.06 -4.39 -1.87
C ILE A 155 -9.28 -4.82 -3.13
N VAL A 156 -8.76 -3.84 -3.85
CA VAL A 156 -7.89 -4.02 -5.02
C VAL A 156 -6.46 -3.65 -4.62
N ILE A 157 -5.51 -4.51 -4.90
CA ILE A 157 -4.09 -4.23 -4.70
C ILE A 157 -3.50 -3.85 -6.06
N GLY A 158 -3.02 -2.62 -6.20
CA GLY A 158 -2.44 -2.10 -7.43
C GLY A 158 -0.94 -1.82 -7.26
N VAL A 159 -0.10 -2.42 -8.12
CA VAL A 159 1.34 -2.20 -8.09
C VAL A 159 1.95 -2.23 -9.49
N PRO A 160 3.02 -1.44 -9.73
CA PRO A 160 3.74 -1.53 -11.01
C PRO A 160 4.38 -2.88 -11.23
N VAL A 161 5.03 -3.45 -10.22
CA VAL A 161 5.71 -4.75 -10.33
C VAL A 161 5.46 -5.63 -9.11
N ALA A 162 5.26 -6.92 -9.34
CA ALA A 162 5.09 -7.91 -8.27
C ALA A 162 5.77 -9.23 -8.61
N SER A 163 6.32 -9.90 -7.59
CA SER A 163 6.75 -11.29 -7.73
C SER A 163 5.54 -12.21 -7.91
N LYS A 164 5.71 -13.33 -8.63
CA LYS A 164 4.66 -14.36 -8.78
C LYS A 164 4.14 -14.87 -7.44
N SER A 165 5.05 -15.12 -6.50
CA SER A 165 4.69 -15.62 -5.17
C SER A 165 3.88 -14.61 -4.35
N ALA A 166 4.19 -13.31 -4.46
CA ALA A 166 3.42 -12.27 -3.80
C ALA A 166 2.00 -12.14 -4.39
N VAL A 167 1.86 -12.20 -5.72
CA VAL A 167 0.55 -12.19 -6.38
C VAL A 167 -0.28 -13.39 -5.91
N GLN A 168 0.27 -14.61 -5.93
CA GLN A 168 -0.44 -15.81 -5.48
C GLN A 168 -0.89 -15.72 -4.00
N LYS A 169 -0.06 -15.12 -3.14
CA LYS A 169 -0.38 -14.92 -1.74
C LYS A 169 -1.51 -13.91 -1.56
N LEU A 170 -1.39 -12.74 -2.18
CA LEU A 170 -2.31 -11.62 -1.99
C LEU A 170 -3.66 -11.85 -2.68
N SER A 171 -3.72 -12.62 -3.77
CA SER A 171 -4.98 -12.98 -4.43
C SER A 171 -5.89 -13.90 -3.59
N LYS A 172 -5.40 -14.41 -2.46
CA LYS A 172 -6.23 -15.18 -1.50
C LYS A 172 -6.97 -14.30 -0.51
N GLU A 173 -6.47 -13.08 -0.27
CA GLU A 173 -6.94 -12.17 0.77
C GLU A 173 -7.55 -10.88 0.19
N GLY A 174 -6.97 -10.36 -0.89
CA GLY A 174 -7.55 -9.28 -1.69
C GLY A 174 -8.59 -9.80 -2.68
N ASP A 175 -9.48 -8.92 -3.12
CA ASP A 175 -10.47 -9.29 -4.15
C ASP A 175 -9.85 -9.29 -5.54
N GLU A 176 -8.82 -8.46 -5.75
CA GLU A 176 -8.05 -8.42 -7.00
C GLU A 176 -6.64 -7.91 -6.75
N VAL A 177 -5.68 -8.45 -7.51
CA VAL A 177 -4.30 -7.93 -7.61
C VAL A 177 -4.05 -7.49 -9.05
N VAL A 178 -3.80 -6.21 -9.24
CA VAL A 178 -3.50 -5.59 -10.54
C VAL A 178 -2.03 -5.21 -10.56
N ALA A 179 -1.24 -5.87 -11.40
CA ALA A 179 0.15 -5.53 -11.64
C ALA A 179 0.40 -5.15 -13.09
N VAL A 180 1.31 -4.19 -13.34
CA VAL A 180 1.75 -3.88 -14.70
C VAL A 180 2.67 -4.97 -15.19
N LEU A 181 3.60 -5.40 -14.35
CA LEU A 181 4.60 -6.41 -14.64
C LEU A 181 4.65 -7.50 -13.55
N ILE A 182 4.63 -8.76 -13.98
CA ILE A 182 4.88 -9.96 -13.15
C ILE A 182 6.00 -10.73 -13.84
N PRO A 183 7.27 -10.41 -13.55
CA PRO A 183 8.39 -11.00 -14.25
C PRO A 183 8.61 -12.48 -13.88
N GLU A 184 9.22 -13.24 -14.79
CA GLU A 184 9.65 -14.62 -14.52
C GLU A 184 10.72 -14.68 -13.44
N GLU A 185 11.71 -13.78 -13.54
CA GLU A 185 12.81 -13.63 -12.60
C GLU A 185 12.65 -12.30 -11.86
N PHE A 186 12.61 -12.36 -10.54
CA PHE A 186 12.38 -11.19 -9.69
C PHE A 186 13.58 -10.96 -8.76
N TYR A 187 14.34 -9.90 -9.02
CA TYR A 187 15.56 -9.56 -8.27
C TYR A 187 15.36 -8.45 -7.23
N GLY A 188 14.11 -8.04 -7.01
CA GLY A 188 13.72 -6.93 -6.13
C GLY A 188 13.01 -5.83 -6.90
N VAL A 189 12.21 -5.03 -6.20
CA VAL A 189 11.38 -3.98 -6.82
C VAL A 189 12.23 -2.99 -7.61
N GLY A 190 13.32 -2.51 -7.02
CA GLY A 190 14.19 -1.49 -7.64
C GLY A 190 14.86 -1.92 -8.93
N ALA A 191 14.99 -3.22 -9.19
CA ALA A 191 15.58 -3.73 -10.43
C ALA A 191 14.71 -3.46 -11.68
N PHE A 192 13.47 -3.03 -11.49
CA PHE A 192 12.52 -2.71 -12.56
C PHE A 192 12.31 -1.22 -12.77
N TYR A 193 13.17 -0.39 -12.16
CA TYR A 193 13.16 1.08 -12.28
C TYR A 193 14.54 1.59 -12.68
N GLU A 194 14.61 2.55 -13.60
CA GLU A 194 15.83 3.26 -13.93
C GLU A 194 16.21 4.25 -12.80
N ASP A 195 15.21 4.99 -12.27
CA ASP A 195 15.35 5.83 -11.08
C ASP A 195 14.45 5.30 -9.95
N PHE A 196 15.08 4.70 -8.93
CA PHE A 196 14.41 4.16 -7.73
C PHE A 196 14.97 4.78 -6.44
N LYS A 197 15.23 6.07 -6.46
CA LYS A 197 15.68 6.79 -5.26
C LYS A 197 14.68 6.69 -4.13
N GLN A 198 15.18 6.83 -2.91
CA GLN A 198 14.31 6.89 -1.74
C GLN A 198 13.41 8.13 -1.81
N VAL A 199 12.12 7.94 -1.69
CA VAL A 199 11.13 9.03 -1.59
C VAL A 199 11.23 9.65 -0.20
N SER A 200 11.35 10.98 -0.13
CA SER A 200 11.41 11.72 1.12
C SER A 200 10.01 12.03 1.69
N ASP A 201 9.95 12.46 2.96
CA ASP A 201 8.68 12.92 3.56
C ASP A 201 8.16 14.17 2.84
N GLU A 202 9.04 15.05 2.39
CA GLU A 202 8.70 16.26 1.64
C GLU A 202 8.08 15.93 0.28
N GLU A 203 8.63 14.93 -0.42
CA GLU A 203 8.05 14.44 -1.68
C GLU A 203 6.68 13.82 -1.45
N VAL A 204 6.47 13.04 -0.38
CA VAL A 204 5.16 12.51 0.00
C VAL A 204 4.16 13.64 0.18
N MET A 205 4.50 14.66 0.99
CA MET A 205 3.64 15.81 1.23
C MET A 205 3.33 16.58 -0.07
N PHE A 206 4.34 16.80 -0.91
CA PHE A 206 4.17 17.46 -2.20
C PHE A 206 3.10 16.78 -3.08
N TYR A 207 3.14 15.45 -3.24
CA TYR A 207 2.15 14.73 -4.06
C TYR A 207 0.76 14.75 -3.43
N LEU A 208 0.65 14.63 -2.10
CA LEU A 208 -0.64 14.68 -1.40
C LEU A 208 -1.28 16.08 -1.50
N ASP A 209 -0.49 17.14 -1.38
CA ASP A 209 -0.97 18.51 -1.52
C ASP A 209 -1.44 18.79 -2.95
N LYS A 210 -0.68 18.36 -3.96
CA LYS A 210 -1.09 18.45 -5.36
C LYS A 210 -2.44 17.77 -5.63
N LEU A 211 -2.70 16.62 -5.01
CA LEU A 211 -4.00 15.94 -5.15
C LEU A 211 -5.14 16.69 -4.46
N ARG A 212 -4.87 17.37 -3.34
CA ARG A 212 -5.86 18.24 -2.67
C ARG A 212 -6.23 19.43 -3.56
N GLU A 213 -5.21 20.14 -4.09
CA GLU A 213 -5.41 21.26 -5.01
C GLU A 213 -6.26 20.86 -6.24
N LEU A 214 -5.99 19.69 -6.84
CA LEU A 214 -6.75 19.20 -7.99
C LEU A 214 -8.21 18.90 -7.67
N ARG A 215 -8.52 18.46 -6.44
CA ARG A 215 -9.89 18.16 -6.00
C ARG A 215 -10.66 19.42 -5.62
N GLU A 216 -10.00 20.43 -5.08
CA GLU A 216 -10.62 21.72 -4.74
C GLU A 216 -10.95 22.53 -6.00
N ALA A 217 -10.25 22.28 -7.10
CA ALA A 217 -10.46 22.94 -8.39
C ALA A 217 -11.50 22.26 -9.30
N ALA A 218 -12.01 21.08 -8.93
CA ALA A 218 -12.93 20.26 -9.74
C ALA A 218 -14.38 20.39 -9.28
#